data_a6cc426707d3e84b2b60b7394afa6354
#
_entry.id   a6cc426707d3e84b2b60b7394afa6354
#
_cell.length_a   1.000
_cell.length_b   1.000
_cell.length_c   1.000
_cell.angle_alpha   90.00
_cell.angle_beta   90.00
_cell.angle_gamma   90.00
#
_symmetry.space_group_name_H-M   'P 1'
#
loop_
_entity.id
_entity.type
_entity.pdbx_description
1 polymer ?
#
loop_
_entity_poly.entity_id
_entity_poly.type
_entity_poly.pdbx_seq_one_letter_code
_entity_poly.pdbx_strand_id
1 'polypeptide(L)'
;MLTIYVEDFEHEILSPILSDNENIFELFIQKWIAVYPLNVVKYIDIYDDTTFNHKMVKDLLVDIDMLISHANESEIYILQQIKELCFFTLSSEHQYLRFDG
;
A
#
# COMPACT_ATOMS: atom_id res chain seq x y z
N MET A 1 -5.36 0.18 12.93
CA MET A 1 -4.04 -0.25 12.40
C MET A 1 -4.22 -0.95 11.07
N LEU A 2 -3.48 -0.53 10.06
CA LEU A 2 -3.52 -1.17 8.74
C LEU A 2 -2.69 -2.45 8.74
N THR A 3 -3.23 -3.50 8.14
CA THR A 3 -2.46 -4.66 7.71
C THR A 3 -2.52 -4.75 6.19
N ILE A 4 -1.41 -5.10 5.57
CA ILE A 4 -1.24 -5.06 4.12
C ILE A 4 -0.70 -6.41 3.65
N TYR A 5 -1.33 -6.99 2.66
CA TYR A 5 -0.93 -8.30 2.15
C TYR A 5 -1.44 -8.53 0.72
N VAL A 6 -0.90 -9.55 0.08
CA VAL A 6 -1.33 -9.98 -1.25
C VAL A 6 -2.29 -11.16 -1.08
N GLU A 7 -3.41 -11.13 -1.77
CA GLU A 7 -4.40 -12.20 -1.79
C GLU A 7 -4.77 -12.58 -3.23
N ASP A 8 -5.34 -13.79 -3.40
CA ASP A 8 -5.91 -14.19 -4.67
C ASP A 8 -7.41 -13.84 -4.74
N PHE A 9 -8.05 -14.21 -5.83
CA PHE A 9 -9.48 -13.90 -6.03
C PHE A 9 -10.41 -14.69 -5.08
N GLU A 10 -9.91 -15.71 -4.41
CA GLU A 10 -10.64 -16.46 -3.38
C GLU A 10 -10.34 -15.91 -1.97
N HIS A 11 -9.62 -14.80 -1.88
CA HIS A 11 -9.19 -14.17 -0.62
C HIS A 11 -8.21 -14.99 0.19
N GLU A 12 -7.49 -15.92 -0.45
CA GLU A 12 -6.41 -16.64 0.18
C GLU A 12 -5.16 -15.75 0.25
N ILE A 13 -4.56 -15.63 1.43
CA ILE A 13 -3.38 -14.79 1.65
C ILE A 13 -2.15 -15.49 1.06
N LEU A 14 -1.45 -14.81 0.15
CA LEU A 14 -0.32 -15.36 -0.60
C LEU A 14 1.04 -14.83 -0.14
N SER A 15 1.07 -13.75 0.62
CA SER A 15 2.29 -13.08 1.06
C SER A 15 2.39 -13.03 2.57
N PRO A 16 3.59 -12.69 3.12
CA PRO A 16 3.65 -12.24 4.51
C PRO A 16 2.72 -11.05 4.73
N ILE A 17 2.19 -10.95 5.94
CA ILE A 17 1.33 -9.83 6.33
C ILE A 17 2.21 -8.73 6.89
N LEU A 18 2.13 -7.54 6.29
CA LEU A 18 2.80 -6.34 6.77
C LEU A 18 1.85 -5.61 7.71
N SER A 19 2.27 -5.42 8.95
CA SER A 19 1.47 -4.69 9.94
C SER A 19 2.06 -3.30 10.18
N ASP A 20 1.23 -2.28 10.05
CA ASP A 20 1.60 -0.89 10.35
C ASP A 20 1.45 -0.61 11.85
N ASN A 21 2.22 -1.34 12.68
CA ASN A 21 2.04 -1.42 14.13
C ASN A 21 2.08 -0.07 14.84
N GLU A 22 2.86 0.88 14.34
CA GLU A 22 2.99 2.22 14.93
C GLU A 22 2.21 3.27 14.16
N ASN A 23 1.34 2.84 13.25
CA ASN A 23 0.57 3.71 12.36
C ASN A 23 1.43 4.69 11.56
N ILE A 24 2.66 4.30 11.22
CA ILE A 24 3.61 5.15 10.51
C ILE A 24 3.08 5.48 9.12
N PHE A 25 2.65 4.46 8.38
CA PHE A 25 2.10 4.64 7.04
C PHE A 25 0.78 5.41 7.08
N GLU A 26 -0.11 5.05 7.99
CA GLU A 26 -1.41 5.71 8.15
C GLU A 26 -1.24 7.21 8.40
N LEU A 27 -0.40 7.59 9.34
CA LEU A 27 -0.14 9.00 9.65
C LEU A 27 0.56 9.73 8.50
N PHE A 28 1.44 9.03 7.81
CA PHE A 28 2.17 9.59 6.67
C PHE A 28 1.23 9.93 5.51
N ILE A 29 0.34 9.02 5.11
CA ILE A 29 -0.59 9.27 4.02
C ILE A 29 -1.62 10.35 4.40
N GLN A 30 -2.06 10.42 5.64
CA GLN A 30 -2.95 11.47 6.11
C GLN A 30 -2.32 12.86 5.97
N LYS A 31 -1.01 12.95 6.19
CA LYS A 31 -0.26 14.20 6.06
C LYS A 31 -0.16 14.66 4.60
N TRP A 32 0.05 13.73 3.68
CA TRP A 32 0.41 14.06 2.30
C TRP A 32 -0.74 13.97 1.30
N ILE A 33 -1.83 13.29 1.63
CA ILE A 33 -2.93 13.03 0.71
C ILE A 33 -3.58 14.33 0.18
N ALA A 34 -3.58 15.39 0.98
CA ALA A 34 -4.17 16.68 0.60
C ALA A 34 -3.15 17.60 -0.08
N VAL A 35 -1.86 17.25 -0.07
CA VAL A 35 -0.77 18.13 -0.54
C VAL A 35 -0.30 17.77 -1.94
N TYR A 36 -0.25 16.49 -2.26
CA TYR A 36 0.25 15.99 -3.54
C TYR A 36 -0.85 15.35 -4.38
N PRO A 37 -0.77 15.49 -5.71
CA PRO A 37 -1.74 14.89 -6.63
C PRO A 37 -1.46 13.40 -6.80
N LEU A 38 -1.75 12.61 -5.73
CA LEU A 38 -1.58 11.17 -5.75
C LEU A 38 -2.68 10.51 -6.57
N ASN A 39 -2.36 9.36 -7.20
CA ASN A 39 -3.27 8.65 -8.09
C ASN A 39 -4.28 7.79 -7.31
N VAL A 40 -3.79 6.90 -6.44
CA VAL A 40 -4.63 5.89 -5.79
C VAL A 40 -4.48 5.80 -4.27
N VAL A 41 -3.43 6.37 -3.68
CA VAL A 41 -3.23 6.37 -2.22
C VAL A 41 -4.45 6.95 -1.50
N LYS A 42 -5.10 7.94 -2.09
CA LYS A 42 -6.30 8.59 -1.55
C LYS A 42 -7.49 7.63 -1.39
N TYR A 43 -7.47 6.47 -2.05
CA TYR A 43 -8.54 5.48 -1.97
C TYR A 43 -8.34 4.47 -0.84
N ILE A 44 -7.19 4.49 -0.17
CA ILE A 44 -6.95 3.61 0.98
C ILE A 44 -7.81 4.08 2.14
N ASP A 45 -8.73 3.23 2.56
CA ASP A 45 -9.59 3.50 3.71
C ASP A 45 -8.90 2.94 4.97
N ILE A 46 -8.53 3.82 5.89
CA ILE A 46 -7.84 3.42 7.12
C ILE A 46 -8.76 2.75 8.14
N TYR A 47 -10.07 2.75 7.89
CA TYR A 47 -11.07 2.18 8.79
C TYR A 47 -11.76 0.94 8.23
N ASP A 48 -11.54 0.63 6.96
CA ASP A 48 -12.18 -0.49 6.27
C ASP A 48 -11.20 -1.10 5.27
N ASP A 49 -11.66 -2.09 4.51
CA ASP A 49 -10.82 -2.80 3.55
C ASP A 49 -10.72 -2.04 2.24
N THR A 50 -9.54 -2.07 1.64
CA THR A 50 -9.31 -1.56 0.29
C THR A 50 -8.52 -2.58 -0.51
N THR A 51 -9.03 -2.96 -1.67
CA THR A 51 -8.37 -3.94 -2.57
C THR A 51 -7.99 -3.27 -3.88
N PHE A 52 -6.72 -3.40 -4.24
CA PHE A 52 -6.16 -2.86 -5.48
C PHE A 52 -5.88 -3.97 -6.48
N ASN A 53 -6.38 -3.81 -7.71
CA ASN A 53 -6.05 -4.67 -8.85
C ASN A 53 -4.69 -4.27 -9.44
N HIS A 54 -4.23 -4.98 -10.48
CA HIS A 54 -2.93 -4.73 -11.10
C HIS A 54 -2.75 -3.30 -11.60
N LYS A 55 -3.77 -2.72 -12.23
CA LYS A 55 -3.68 -1.34 -12.72
C LYS A 55 -3.51 -0.36 -11.58
N MET A 56 -4.29 -0.52 -10.51
CA MET A 56 -4.19 0.33 -9.32
C MET A 56 -2.85 0.15 -8.62
N VAL A 57 -2.31 -1.07 -8.59
CA VAL A 57 -0.99 -1.33 -8.00
C VAL A 57 0.12 -0.63 -8.78
N LYS A 58 0.03 -0.59 -10.12
CA LYS A 58 0.98 0.18 -10.93
C LYS A 58 0.92 1.67 -10.62
N ASP A 59 -0.29 2.21 -10.46
CA ASP A 59 -0.47 3.61 -10.08
C ASP A 59 0.02 3.87 -8.65
N LEU A 60 -0.17 2.90 -7.75
CA LEU A 60 0.34 2.98 -6.38
C LEU A 60 1.87 3.03 -6.36
N LEU A 61 2.56 2.29 -7.21
CA LEU A 61 4.02 2.36 -7.31
C LEU A 61 4.50 3.77 -7.68
N VAL A 62 3.80 4.44 -8.57
CA VAL A 62 4.10 5.84 -8.90
C VAL A 62 3.92 6.73 -7.68
N ASP A 63 2.82 6.56 -6.96
CA ASP A 63 2.55 7.31 -5.73
C ASP A 63 3.63 7.07 -4.67
N ILE A 64 4.04 5.81 -4.46
CA ILE A 64 5.06 5.44 -3.48
C ILE A 64 6.40 6.09 -3.82
N ASP A 65 6.81 6.09 -5.07
CA ASP A 65 8.07 6.71 -5.48
C ASP A 65 8.06 8.22 -5.21
N MET A 66 6.92 8.89 -5.40
CA MET A 66 6.78 10.29 -5.04
C MET A 66 6.86 10.48 -3.52
N LEU A 67 6.15 9.65 -2.76
CA LEU A 67 6.11 9.76 -1.30
C LEU A 67 7.48 9.49 -0.65
N ILE A 68 8.25 8.54 -1.18
CA ILE A 68 9.60 8.25 -0.68
C ILE A 68 10.49 9.49 -0.71
N SER A 69 10.36 10.34 -1.71
CA SER A 69 11.18 11.55 -1.84
C SER A 69 10.91 12.58 -0.72
N HIS A 70 9.82 12.42 0.03
CA HIS A 70 9.42 13.31 1.12
C HIS A 70 9.40 12.62 2.48
N ALA A 71 9.87 11.36 2.56
CA ALA A 71 9.74 10.52 3.74
C ALA A 71 11.03 10.52 4.58
N ASN A 72 10.87 10.33 5.90
CA ASN A 72 11.98 10.05 6.79
C ASN A 72 12.36 8.56 6.74
N GLU A 73 13.39 8.13 7.49
CA GLU A 73 13.87 6.74 7.46
C GLU A 73 12.82 5.72 7.83
N SER A 74 12.03 5.97 8.87
CA SER A 74 10.98 5.05 9.31
C SER A 74 9.88 4.93 8.26
N GLU A 75 9.52 6.04 7.65
CA GLU A 75 8.52 6.09 6.59
C GLU A 75 9.00 5.43 5.32
N ILE A 76 10.24 5.66 4.93
CA ILE A 76 10.86 4.98 3.78
C ILE A 76 10.84 3.47 3.98
N TYR A 77 11.17 3.01 5.19
CA TYR A 77 11.21 1.58 5.49
C TYR A 77 9.84 0.91 5.22
N ILE A 78 8.76 1.49 5.72
CA ILE A 78 7.43 0.92 5.49
C ILE A 78 6.98 1.05 4.02
N LEU A 79 7.30 2.17 3.38
CA LEU A 79 6.98 2.39 1.96
C LEU A 79 7.71 1.39 1.07
N GLN A 80 8.96 1.05 1.35
CA GLN A 80 9.71 0.06 0.61
C GLN A 80 9.12 -1.34 0.77
N GLN A 81 8.64 -1.69 1.96
CA GLN A 81 7.97 -2.97 2.18
C GLN A 81 6.65 -3.06 1.41
N ILE A 82 5.88 -1.96 1.36
CA ILE A 82 4.66 -1.91 0.55
C ILE A 82 5.02 -2.04 -0.93
N LYS A 83 6.10 -1.41 -1.37
CA LYS A 83 6.59 -1.52 -2.75
C LYS A 83 6.92 -2.97 -3.13
N GLU A 84 7.55 -3.72 -2.23
CA GLU A 84 7.82 -5.14 -2.45
C GLU A 84 6.52 -5.95 -2.61
N LEU A 85 5.51 -5.66 -1.81
CA LEU A 85 4.19 -6.28 -1.95
C LEU A 85 3.53 -5.92 -3.28
N CYS A 86 3.73 -4.69 -3.76
CA CYS A 86 3.28 -4.29 -5.09
C CYS A 86 3.90 -5.15 -6.19
N PHE A 87 5.21 -5.36 -6.14
CA PHE A 87 5.90 -6.22 -7.11
C PHE A 87 5.42 -7.67 -7.02
N PHE A 88 5.20 -8.15 -5.80
CA PHE A 88 4.65 -9.48 -5.61
C PHE A 88 3.26 -9.60 -6.26
N THR A 89 2.41 -8.60 -6.07
CA THR A 89 1.07 -8.57 -6.67
C THR A 89 1.14 -8.64 -8.19
N LEU A 90 2.10 -7.93 -8.80
CA LEU A 90 2.25 -7.87 -10.25
C LEU A 90 2.94 -9.10 -10.84
N SER A 91 3.51 -9.97 -10.02
CA SER A 91 4.27 -11.13 -10.48
C SER A 91 3.41 -12.25 -11.06
N SER A 92 2.12 -12.25 -10.81
CA SER A 92 1.20 -13.27 -11.30
C SER A 92 -0.20 -12.69 -11.50
N GLU A 93 -0.96 -13.27 -12.43
CA GLU A 93 -2.35 -12.88 -12.64
C GLU A 93 -3.23 -13.28 -11.44
N HIS A 94 -4.37 -12.62 -11.27
CA HIS A 94 -5.35 -12.91 -10.23
C HIS A 94 -4.82 -12.71 -8.81
N GLN A 95 -3.83 -11.83 -8.66
CA GLN A 95 -3.35 -11.37 -7.36
C GLN A 95 -3.78 -9.91 -7.15
N TYR A 96 -4.07 -9.59 -5.89
CA TYR A 96 -4.56 -8.27 -5.49
C TYR A 96 -3.83 -7.83 -4.24
N LEU A 97 -3.58 -6.53 -4.13
CA LEU A 97 -3.00 -5.94 -2.92
C LEU A 97 -4.15 -5.45 -2.03
N ARG A 98 -4.16 -5.93 -0.79
CA ARG A 98 -5.20 -5.56 0.16
C ARG A 98 -4.65 -4.74 1.32
N PHE A 99 -5.34 -3.66 1.61
CA PHE A 99 -5.16 -2.84 2.81
C PHE A 99 -6.36 -3.09 3.71
N ASP A 100 -6.10 -3.60 4.90
CA ASP A 100 -7.14 -4.01 5.84
C ASP A 100 -7.07 -3.08 7.04
N GLY A 101 -8.05 -2.19 7.14
CA GLY A 101 -8.11 -1.16 8.17
C GLY A 101 -8.65 -1.57 9.53
#